data_c1cccd31b39f8996067d2b7277b4fa9c
#
_entry.id   c1cccd31b39f8996067d2b7277b4fa9c
#
_cell.length_a   1.000
_cell.length_b   1.000
_cell.length_c   1.000
_cell.angle_alpha   90.00
_cell.angle_beta   90.00
_cell.angle_gamma   90.00
#
_symmetry.space_group_name_H-M   'P 1'
#
loop_
_entity.id
_entity.type
_entity.pdbx_description
1 polymer ?
#
loop_
_entity_poly.entity_id
_entity_poly.type
_entity_poly.pdbx_seq_one_letter_code
_entity_poly.pdbx_strand_id
1 'polypeptide(L)'
;MSQDAFSNHPITPEELPQASAQYFTPLSNTYIKVNLMCRLVFWLVVVSALLITYWQPWIALPKLMELYLPQIQLAAGGLGLLSSAYGILADKNKGYAIREHDFSYRSGVIFQSVVSQPILRIQHVELKHGPIDRHFGLSNLEIFSAGGAMHTFAIPGLPEEKAREIRSYVLTHSDIAAND
;
A
#
# COMPACT_ATOMS: atom_id res chain seq x y z
N MET A 1 42.32 -20.50 14.02
CA MET A 1 41.09 -19.93 14.61
C MET A 1 41.40 -18.46 14.92
N SER A 2 41.19 -17.57 13.98
CA SER A 2 41.28 -16.12 14.20
C SER A 2 40.01 -15.69 14.95
N GLN A 3 40.19 -15.29 16.21
CA GLN A 3 39.16 -14.59 16.98
C GLN A 3 39.03 -13.21 16.32
N ASP A 4 38.00 -13.04 15.50
CA ASP A 4 37.57 -11.70 15.11
C ASP A 4 37.14 -10.99 16.38
N ALA A 5 38.05 -10.15 16.91
CA ALA A 5 37.78 -9.36 18.07
C ALA A 5 36.58 -8.47 17.80
N PHE A 6 35.53 -8.63 18.59
CA PHE A 6 34.36 -7.75 18.56
C PHE A 6 34.81 -6.29 18.62
N SER A 7 34.64 -5.58 17.51
CA SER A 7 34.94 -4.17 17.37
C SER A 7 33.66 -3.36 17.45
N ASN A 8 33.54 -2.48 18.42
CA ASN A 8 32.41 -1.57 18.60
C ASN A 8 32.90 -0.11 18.46
N HIS A 9 33.38 0.22 17.27
CA HIS A 9 33.74 1.61 16.97
C HIS A 9 32.51 2.42 16.60
N PRO A 10 32.42 3.71 16.98
CA PRO A 10 31.35 4.58 16.53
C PRO A 10 31.44 4.75 15.01
N ILE A 11 30.32 4.52 14.33
CA ILE A 11 30.17 4.70 12.88
C ILE A 11 29.88 6.18 12.63
N THR A 12 30.67 6.82 11.78
CA THR A 12 30.40 8.21 11.37
C THR A 12 29.24 8.26 10.37
N PRO A 13 28.44 9.36 10.33
CA PRO A 13 27.31 9.49 9.38
C PRO A 13 27.71 9.30 7.91
N GLU A 14 28.98 9.54 7.56
CA GLU A 14 29.53 9.41 6.21
C GLU A 14 29.79 7.95 5.82
N GLU A 15 30.00 7.06 6.80
CA GLU A 15 30.19 5.62 6.61
C GLU A 15 28.86 4.85 6.51
N LEU A 16 27.75 5.51 6.88
CA LEU A 16 26.43 4.89 6.74
C LEU A 16 26.04 4.79 5.27
N PRO A 17 25.59 3.60 4.79
CA PRO A 17 25.05 3.48 3.45
C PRO A 17 23.89 4.44 3.29
N GLN A 18 23.98 5.36 2.33
CA GLN A 18 22.94 6.34 2.09
C GLN A 18 21.64 5.62 1.71
N ALA A 19 20.61 5.75 2.53
CA ALA A 19 19.28 5.21 2.27
C ALA A 19 18.65 5.76 0.97
N SER A 20 19.15 6.91 0.48
CA SER A 20 18.77 7.52 -0.80
C SER A 20 19.15 6.69 -2.04
N ALA A 21 20.11 5.75 -1.91
CA ALA A 21 20.50 4.85 -3.02
C ALA A 21 19.56 3.64 -3.19
N GLN A 22 18.47 3.56 -2.42
CA GLN A 22 17.49 2.48 -2.59
C GLN A 22 16.64 2.73 -3.84
N TYR A 23 16.85 1.93 -4.88
CA TYR A 23 15.95 1.88 -6.03
C TYR A 23 14.67 1.15 -5.64
N PHE A 24 13.59 1.91 -5.42
CA PHE A 24 12.27 1.34 -5.19
C PHE A 24 11.58 1.07 -6.53
N THR A 25 11.16 -0.16 -6.74
CA THR A 25 10.29 -0.55 -7.84
C THR A 25 8.88 -0.01 -7.56
N PRO A 26 8.30 0.83 -8.43
CA PRO A 26 6.94 1.32 -8.24
C PRO A 26 5.92 0.18 -8.36
N LEU A 27 4.75 0.40 -7.78
CA LEU A 27 3.63 -0.54 -7.91
C LEU A 27 3.08 -0.56 -9.35
N SER A 28 2.30 -1.61 -9.66
CA SER A 28 1.69 -1.78 -10.97
C SER A 28 0.80 -0.59 -11.37
N ASN A 29 0.92 -0.14 -12.62
CA ASN A 29 0.02 0.86 -13.18
C ASN A 29 -1.44 0.38 -13.18
N THR A 30 -1.67 -0.92 -13.27
CA THR A 30 -3.01 -1.53 -13.16
C THR A 30 -3.61 -1.27 -11.80
N TYR A 31 -2.82 -1.43 -10.73
CA TYR A 31 -3.26 -1.13 -9.37
C TYR A 31 -3.70 0.33 -9.20
N ILE A 32 -2.90 1.28 -9.72
CA ILE A 32 -3.23 2.72 -9.64
C ILE A 32 -4.55 3.01 -10.36
N LYS A 33 -4.76 2.41 -11.54
CA LYS A 33 -5.99 2.58 -12.33
C LYS A 33 -7.21 1.97 -11.63
N VAL A 34 -7.07 0.77 -11.08
CA VAL A 34 -8.14 0.06 -10.35
C VAL A 34 -8.54 0.84 -9.11
N ASN A 35 -7.59 1.30 -8.31
CA ASN A 35 -7.85 2.14 -7.14
C ASN A 35 -8.57 3.45 -7.50
N LEU A 36 -8.11 4.11 -8.56
CA LEU A 36 -8.77 5.32 -9.06
C LEU A 36 -10.21 5.02 -9.49
N MET A 37 -10.42 3.96 -10.25
CA MET A 37 -11.76 3.53 -10.68
C MET A 37 -12.67 3.27 -9.48
N CYS A 38 -12.20 2.54 -8.49
CA CYS A 38 -12.98 2.27 -7.26
C CYS A 38 -13.35 3.56 -6.52
N ARG A 39 -12.42 4.52 -6.41
CA ARG A 39 -12.71 5.84 -5.80
C ARG A 39 -13.72 6.63 -6.60
N LEU A 40 -13.58 6.67 -7.91
CA LEU A 40 -14.52 7.37 -8.79
C LEU A 40 -15.93 6.76 -8.72
N VAL A 41 -16.04 5.42 -8.74
CA VAL A 41 -17.32 4.72 -8.58
C VAL A 41 -17.93 5.01 -7.21
N PHE A 42 -17.14 4.97 -6.14
CA PHE A 42 -17.61 5.30 -4.80
C PHE A 42 -18.20 6.72 -4.74
N TRP A 43 -17.45 7.72 -5.21
CA TRP A 43 -17.92 9.10 -5.21
C TRP A 43 -19.10 9.35 -6.16
N LEU A 44 -19.14 8.66 -7.29
CA LEU A 44 -20.27 8.70 -8.21
C LEU A 44 -21.54 8.17 -7.52
N VAL A 45 -21.46 7.06 -6.79
CA VAL A 45 -22.58 6.52 -6.02
C VAL A 45 -23.03 7.51 -4.95
N VAL A 46 -22.10 8.11 -4.19
CA VAL A 46 -22.42 9.11 -3.16
C VAL A 46 -23.14 10.32 -3.75
N VAL A 47 -22.58 10.91 -4.81
CA VAL A 47 -23.18 12.09 -5.46
C VAL A 47 -24.53 11.74 -6.08
N SER A 48 -24.65 10.57 -6.73
CA SER A 48 -25.94 10.11 -7.31
C SER A 48 -27.00 9.90 -6.23
N ALA A 49 -26.63 9.33 -5.09
CA ALA A 49 -27.56 9.15 -3.97
C ALA A 49 -28.06 10.50 -3.44
N LEU A 50 -27.18 11.49 -3.29
CA LEU A 50 -27.54 12.84 -2.88
C LEU A 50 -28.44 13.53 -3.92
N LEU A 51 -28.16 13.34 -5.23
CA LEU A 51 -29.00 13.87 -6.30
C LEU A 51 -30.40 13.25 -6.29
N ILE A 52 -30.49 11.92 -6.14
CA ILE A 52 -31.78 11.21 -6.05
C ILE A 52 -32.58 11.73 -4.83
N THR A 53 -31.91 11.93 -3.69
CA THR A 53 -32.55 12.48 -2.49
C THR A 53 -33.10 13.87 -2.71
N TYR A 54 -32.41 14.70 -3.49
CA TYR A 54 -32.86 16.07 -3.80
C TYR A 54 -34.06 16.09 -4.76
N TRP A 55 -34.05 15.21 -5.78
CA TRP A 55 -35.06 15.24 -6.85
C TRP A 55 -36.26 14.33 -6.60
N GLN A 56 -36.22 13.47 -5.54
CA GLN A 56 -37.31 12.53 -5.25
C GLN A 56 -38.58 13.30 -4.82
N PRO A 57 -39.76 13.00 -5.40
CA PRO A 57 -41.01 13.71 -5.07
C PRO A 57 -41.82 13.05 -3.96
N TRP A 58 -41.43 11.86 -3.48
CA TRP A 58 -42.28 11.04 -2.59
C TRP A 58 -42.17 11.37 -1.11
N ILE A 59 -41.07 12.00 -0.71
CA ILE A 59 -40.83 12.36 0.70
C ILE A 59 -40.60 13.87 0.78
N ALA A 60 -41.45 14.58 1.49
CA ALA A 60 -41.22 16.01 1.74
C ALA A 60 -39.99 16.20 2.63
N LEU A 61 -38.99 16.81 2.10
CA LEU A 61 -37.76 17.10 2.84
C LEU A 61 -38.02 18.31 3.80
N PRO A 62 -37.44 18.31 5.01
CA PRO A 62 -37.42 19.51 5.83
C PRO A 62 -36.77 20.69 5.08
N LYS A 63 -37.31 21.90 5.24
CA LYS A 63 -36.80 23.10 4.56
C LYS A 63 -35.30 23.35 4.72
N LEU A 64 -34.76 23.00 5.89
CA LEU A 64 -33.31 23.06 6.13
C LEU A 64 -32.53 22.08 5.23
N MET A 65 -33.03 20.90 4.99
CA MET A 65 -32.40 19.93 4.09
C MET A 65 -32.42 20.42 2.64
N GLU A 66 -33.55 20.93 2.16
CA GLU A 66 -33.63 21.50 0.82
C GLU A 66 -32.63 22.63 0.60
N LEU A 67 -32.39 23.46 1.63
CA LEU A 67 -31.47 24.58 1.57
C LEU A 67 -30.00 24.12 1.51
N TYR A 68 -29.62 23.10 2.27
CA TYR A 68 -28.21 22.68 2.41
C TYR A 68 -27.78 21.55 1.46
N LEU A 69 -28.72 20.77 0.93
CA LEU A 69 -28.39 19.65 0.02
C LEU A 69 -27.53 20.05 -1.17
N PRO A 70 -27.78 21.16 -1.88
CA PRO A 70 -26.93 21.58 -3.01
C PRO A 70 -25.48 21.88 -2.59
N GLN A 71 -25.29 22.52 -1.42
CA GLN A 71 -23.95 22.78 -0.89
C GLN A 71 -23.22 21.49 -0.49
N ILE A 72 -23.95 20.55 0.11
CA ILE A 72 -23.42 19.22 0.46
C ILE A 72 -23.01 18.45 -0.80
N GLN A 73 -23.80 18.52 -1.87
CA GLN A 73 -23.48 17.89 -3.15
C GLN A 73 -22.22 18.48 -3.77
N LEU A 74 -22.11 19.80 -3.78
CA LEU A 74 -20.92 20.49 -4.29
C LEU A 74 -19.68 20.13 -3.46
N ALA A 75 -19.82 20.12 -2.14
CA ALA A 75 -18.74 19.71 -1.24
C ALA A 75 -18.33 18.24 -1.46
N ALA A 76 -19.30 17.32 -1.61
CA ALA A 76 -19.03 15.92 -1.89
C ALA A 76 -18.31 15.73 -3.22
N GLY A 77 -18.71 16.46 -4.27
CA GLY A 77 -18.02 16.45 -5.55
C GLY A 77 -16.57 16.95 -5.46
N GLY A 78 -16.36 18.08 -4.75
CA GLY A 78 -15.03 18.64 -4.49
C GLY A 78 -14.14 17.70 -3.69
N LEU A 79 -14.66 17.10 -2.62
CA LEU A 79 -13.94 16.08 -1.82
C LEU A 79 -13.62 14.84 -2.67
N GLY A 80 -14.52 14.43 -3.55
CA GLY A 80 -14.31 13.32 -4.47
C GLY A 80 -13.13 13.56 -5.40
N LEU A 81 -13.05 14.75 -5.99
CA LEU A 81 -11.92 15.12 -6.84
C LEU A 81 -10.61 15.21 -6.06
N LEU A 82 -10.60 15.87 -4.92
CA LEU A 82 -9.40 16.01 -4.07
C LEU A 82 -8.89 14.66 -3.57
N SER A 83 -9.79 13.79 -3.08
CA SER A 83 -9.43 12.45 -2.60
C SER A 83 -8.88 11.57 -3.73
N SER A 84 -9.43 11.71 -4.94
CA SER A 84 -8.95 10.97 -6.11
C SER A 84 -7.56 11.44 -6.55
N ALA A 85 -7.34 12.74 -6.59
CA ALA A 85 -6.03 13.33 -6.90
C ALA A 85 -4.97 12.93 -5.86
N TYR A 86 -5.29 13.07 -4.57
CA TYR A 86 -4.40 12.63 -3.49
C TYR A 86 -4.10 11.14 -3.57
N GLY A 87 -5.11 10.32 -3.87
CA GLY A 87 -4.96 8.89 -4.00
C GLY A 87 -4.03 8.47 -5.13
N ILE A 88 -4.05 9.15 -6.28
CA ILE A 88 -3.11 8.89 -7.37
C ILE A 88 -1.68 9.19 -6.92
N LEU A 89 -1.47 10.31 -6.22
CA LEU A 89 -0.15 10.67 -5.70
C LEU A 89 0.32 9.65 -4.65
N ALA A 90 -0.58 9.23 -3.76
CA ALA A 90 -0.27 8.24 -2.74
C ALA A 90 0.13 6.90 -3.34
N ASP A 91 -0.61 6.42 -4.36
CA ASP A 91 -0.33 5.14 -5.00
C ASP A 91 0.95 5.18 -5.85
N LYS A 92 1.29 6.31 -6.47
CA LYS A 92 2.56 6.50 -7.20
C LYS A 92 3.79 6.53 -6.28
N ASN A 93 3.63 7.00 -5.05
CA ASN A 93 4.73 7.05 -4.07
C ASN A 93 4.98 5.71 -3.35
N LYS A 94 4.08 4.74 -3.51
CA LYS A 94 4.31 3.38 -3.01
C LYS A 94 5.33 2.66 -3.88
N GLY A 95 6.22 1.94 -3.23
CA GLY A 95 7.22 1.13 -3.91
C GLY A 95 7.84 0.09 -2.98
N TYR A 96 8.46 -0.91 -3.56
CA TYR A 96 9.17 -1.95 -2.83
C TYR A 96 10.58 -2.14 -3.38
N ALA A 97 11.47 -2.61 -2.55
CA ALA A 97 12.83 -2.98 -2.92
C ALA A 97 13.18 -4.33 -2.29
N ILE A 98 13.71 -5.24 -3.11
CA ILE A 98 14.17 -6.55 -2.67
C ILE A 98 15.68 -6.58 -2.87
N ARG A 99 16.40 -6.97 -1.83
CA ARG A 99 17.84 -7.14 -1.84
C ARG A 99 18.18 -8.56 -1.34
N GLU A 100 19.42 -8.92 -1.41
CA GLU A 100 19.89 -10.24 -0.96
C GLU A 100 19.55 -10.52 0.51
N HIS A 101 19.59 -9.50 1.38
CA HIS A 101 19.43 -9.68 2.81
C HIS A 101 18.23 -8.95 3.41
N ASP A 102 17.62 -8.01 2.68
CA ASP A 102 16.49 -7.23 3.19
C ASP A 102 15.39 -7.01 2.14
N PHE A 103 14.18 -6.85 2.65
CA PHE A 103 13.01 -6.49 1.90
C PHE A 103 12.42 -5.20 2.46
N SER A 104 12.29 -4.18 1.63
CA SER A 104 11.85 -2.85 2.03
C SER A 104 10.58 -2.44 1.30
N TYR A 105 9.69 -1.75 2.01
CA TYR A 105 8.47 -1.17 1.45
C TYR A 105 8.36 0.29 1.84
N ARG A 106 8.09 1.14 0.84
CA ARG A 106 7.89 2.58 1.01
C ARG A 106 6.44 2.94 0.71
N SER A 107 5.87 3.80 1.56
CA SER A 107 4.52 4.34 1.38
C SER A 107 4.40 5.76 1.92
N GLY A 108 3.33 6.46 1.52
CA GLY A 108 2.99 7.79 1.99
C GLY A 108 3.41 8.92 1.04
N VAL A 109 2.71 10.06 1.15
CA VAL A 109 2.97 11.29 0.38
C VAL A 109 3.52 12.36 1.31
N ILE A 110 2.74 12.74 2.31
CA ILE A 110 3.11 13.77 3.30
C ILE A 110 3.97 13.14 4.40
N PHE A 111 3.49 12.06 4.99
CA PHE A 111 4.24 11.26 5.95
C PHE A 111 4.76 10.02 5.24
N GLN A 112 6.03 10.03 4.87
CA GLN A 112 6.66 8.90 4.21
C GLN A 112 7.14 7.91 5.27
N SER A 113 6.82 6.64 5.05
CA SER A 113 7.29 5.52 5.86
C SER A 113 8.04 4.55 4.98
N VAL A 114 9.22 4.14 5.43
CA VAL A 114 10.00 3.05 4.84
C VAL A 114 10.17 2.00 5.91
N VAL A 115 9.65 0.82 5.65
CA VAL A 115 9.81 -0.34 6.53
C VAL A 115 10.74 -1.32 5.85
N SER A 116 11.84 -1.67 6.52
CA SER A 116 12.80 -2.65 6.04
C SER A 116 12.82 -3.84 6.98
N GLN A 117 12.78 -5.04 6.41
CA GLN A 117 12.77 -6.30 7.14
C GLN A 117 13.86 -7.22 6.60
N PRO A 118 14.79 -7.70 7.46
CA PRO A 118 15.72 -8.74 7.05
C PRO A 118 14.97 -10.01 6.60
N ILE A 119 15.37 -10.60 5.46
CA ILE A 119 14.70 -11.79 4.90
C ILE A 119 14.73 -12.95 5.90
N LEU A 120 15.82 -13.09 6.65
CA LEU A 120 16.02 -14.13 7.68
C LEU A 120 15.03 -14.05 8.87
N ARG A 121 14.38 -12.92 9.06
CA ARG A 121 13.37 -12.74 10.11
C ARG A 121 11.94 -12.91 9.60
N ILE A 122 11.76 -13.15 8.31
CA ILE A 122 10.44 -13.39 7.72
C ILE A 122 10.05 -14.85 8.04
N GLN A 123 8.93 -15.03 8.73
CA GLN A 123 8.42 -16.34 9.10
C GLN A 123 7.36 -16.85 8.14
N HIS A 124 6.57 -15.93 7.60
CA HIS A 124 5.44 -16.29 6.76
C HIS A 124 5.14 -15.20 5.74
N VAL A 125 4.74 -15.63 4.54
CA VAL A 125 4.36 -14.74 3.44
C VAL A 125 3.03 -15.22 2.88
N GLU A 126 2.03 -14.35 2.95
CA GLU A 126 0.68 -14.63 2.43
C GLU A 126 0.42 -13.82 1.15
N LEU A 127 -0.28 -14.46 0.22
CA LEU A 127 -0.87 -13.83 -0.95
C LEU A 127 -2.37 -13.71 -0.72
N LYS A 128 -2.86 -12.46 -0.65
CA LYS A 128 -4.29 -12.19 -0.53
C LYS A 128 -4.83 -11.59 -1.81
N HIS A 129 -6.01 -12.04 -2.18
CA HIS A 129 -6.73 -11.56 -3.35
C HIS A 129 -8.11 -11.05 -2.91
N GLY A 130 -8.33 -9.75 -3.08
CA GLY A 130 -9.68 -9.21 -3.02
C GLY A 130 -10.50 -9.61 -4.26
N PRO A 131 -11.84 -9.50 -4.23
CA PRO A 131 -12.67 -9.81 -5.41
C PRO A 131 -12.31 -8.93 -6.62
N ILE A 132 -11.99 -7.67 -6.39
CA ILE A 132 -11.56 -6.73 -7.43
C ILE A 132 -10.15 -7.07 -7.91
N ASP A 133 -9.21 -7.30 -6.98
CA ASP A 133 -7.83 -7.65 -7.29
C ASP A 133 -7.76 -8.89 -8.18
N ARG A 134 -8.54 -9.92 -7.84
CA ARG A 134 -8.61 -11.16 -8.60
C ARG A 134 -9.08 -10.95 -10.04
N HIS A 135 -10.05 -10.05 -10.26
CA HIS A 135 -10.55 -9.74 -11.60
C HIS A 135 -9.48 -9.07 -12.48
N PHE A 136 -8.60 -8.28 -11.87
CA PHE A 136 -7.53 -7.56 -12.58
C PHE A 136 -6.16 -8.25 -12.51
N GLY A 137 -6.09 -9.50 -12.01
CA GLY A 137 -4.84 -10.25 -11.88
C GLY A 137 -3.86 -9.63 -10.89
N LEU A 138 -4.38 -8.96 -9.86
CA LEU A 138 -3.61 -8.33 -8.80
C LEU A 138 -3.66 -9.17 -7.52
N SER A 139 -2.64 -9.01 -6.69
CA SER A 139 -2.55 -9.62 -5.36
C SER A 139 -1.89 -8.70 -4.36
N ASN A 140 -2.19 -8.90 -3.09
CA ASN A 140 -1.57 -8.24 -1.96
C ASN A 140 -0.60 -9.23 -1.30
N LEU A 141 0.66 -8.84 -1.20
CA LEU A 141 1.71 -9.64 -0.55
C LEU A 141 1.85 -9.16 0.89
N GLU A 142 1.46 -10.00 1.85
CA GLU A 142 1.62 -9.72 3.28
C GLU A 142 2.82 -10.48 3.84
N ILE A 143 3.67 -9.78 4.57
CA ILE A 143 4.91 -10.29 5.14
C ILE A 143 4.81 -10.27 6.66
N PHE A 144 5.06 -11.41 7.28
CA PHE A 144 5.01 -11.61 8.71
C PHE A 144 6.42 -11.92 9.23
N SER A 145 6.84 -11.18 10.26
CA SER A 145 8.12 -11.41 10.92
C SER A 145 7.97 -11.98 12.32
N ALA A 146 9.04 -12.54 12.85
CA ALA A 146 9.10 -13.06 14.21
C ALA A 146 8.79 -11.97 15.25
N GLY A 147 7.81 -12.22 16.12
CA GLY A 147 7.48 -11.36 17.25
C GLY A 147 6.27 -10.44 17.09
N GLY A 148 5.55 -10.49 15.96
CA GLY A 148 4.32 -9.72 15.74
C GLY A 148 3.07 -10.59 15.53
N ALA A 149 1.97 -10.21 16.14
CA ALA A 149 0.67 -10.87 15.90
C ALA A 149 0.01 -10.43 14.59
N MET A 150 0.52 -9.37 13.96
CA MET A 150 0.05 -8.77 12.70
C MET A 150 1.18 -8.77 11.67
N HIS A 151 0.80 -8.62 10.38
CA HIS A 151 1.79 -8.48 9.32
C HIS A 151 2.73 -7.29 9.58
N THR A 152 4.01 -7.46 9.26
CA THR A 152 5.01 -6.40 9.40
C THR A 152 4.74 -5.29 8.39
N PHE A 153 4.44 -5.66 7.14
CA PHE A 153 3.93 -4.77 6.10
C PHE A 153 3.24 -5.56 5.00
N ALA A 154 2.39 -4.86 4.24
CA ALA A 154 1.70 -5.40 3.07
C ALA A 154 2.01 -4.58 1.83
N ILE A 155 2.32 -5.24 0.73
CA ILE A 155 2.52 -4.64 -0.57
C ILE A 155 1.28 -4.90 -1.41
N PRO A 156 0.44 -3.88 -1.65
CA PRO A 156 -0.77 -4.05 -2.41
C PRO A 156 -0.51 -4.02 -3.92
N GLY A 157 -1.40 -4.64 -4.69
CA GLY A 157 -1.50 -4.44 -6.13
C GLY A 157 -0.32 -4.91 -6.96
N LEU A 158 0.37 -5.95 -6.51
CA LEU A 158 1.36 -6.64 -7.33
C LEU A 158 0.66 -7.50 -8.38
N PRO A 159 1.19 -7.60 -9.62
CA PRO A 159 0.77 -8.65 -10.55
C PRO A 159 0.94 -10.03 -9.88
N GLU A 160 -0.03 -10.91 -10.05
CA GLU A 160 -0.06 -12.20 -9.34
C GLU A 160 1.21 -13.04 -9.58
N GLU A 161 1.70 -13.08 -10.82
CA GLU A 161 2.94 -13.79 -11.16
C GLU A 161 4.14 -13.22 -10.38
N LYS A 162 4.24 -11.88 -10.35
CA LYS A 162 5.34 -11.20 -9.63
C LYS A 162 5.27 -11.43 -8.12
N ALA A 163 4.08 -11.44 -7.56
CA ALA A 163 3.89 -11.72 -6.15
C ALA A 163 4.26 -13.18 -5.79
N ARG A 164 3.97 -14.15 -6.69
CA ARG A 164 4.39 -15.55 -6.53
C ARG A 164 5.91 -15.71 -6.61
N GLU A 165 6.57 -15.02 -7.56
CA GLU A 165 8.03 -15.02 -7.66
C GLU A 165 8.68 -14.50 -6.39
N ILE A 166 8.21 -13.33 -5.90
CA ILE A 166 8.73 -12.72 -4.67
C ILE A 166 8.53 -13.65 -3.48
N ARG A 167 7.34 -14.23 -3.33
CA ARG A 167 7.05 -15.20 -2.27
C ARG A 167 8.01 -16.39 -2.32
N SER A 168 8.21 -16.98 -3.48
CA SER A 168 9.12 -18.12 -3.67
C SER A 168 10.55 -17.74 -3.31
N TYR A 169 11.03 -16.59 -3.77
CA TYR A 169 12.35 -16.08 -3.45
C TYR A 169 12.58 -15.94 -1.95
N VAL A 170 11.65 -15.26 -1.25
CA VAL A 170 11.75 -15.01 0.18
C VAL A 170 11.76 -16.34 0.97
N LEU A 171 10.85 -17.27 0.65
CA LEU A 171 10.77 -18.56 1.35
C LEU A 171 12.03 -19.42 1.15
N THR A 172 12.56 -19.48 -0.06
CA THR A 172 13.80 -20.22 -0.35
C THR A 172 14.99 -19.67 0.45
N HIS A 173 15.10 -18.35 0.60
CA HIS A 173 16.21 -17.73 1.33
C HIS A 173 16.02 -17.79 2.86
N SER A 174 14.78 -17.81 3.37
CA SER A 174 14.52 -18.01 4.80
C SER A 174 14.81 -19.45 5.23
N ASP A 175 14.53 -20.44 4.39
CA ASP A 175 14.75 -21.87 4.70
C ASP A 175 16.24 -22.24 4.70
N ILE A 176 17.05 -21.64 3.82
CA ILE A 176 18.50 -21.86 3.78
C ILE A 176 19.15 -21.45 5.09
N ALA A 177 18.73 -20.29 5.63
CA ALA A 177 19.30 -19.77 6.87
C ALA A 177 18.80 -20.46 8.15
N ALA A 178 17.70 -21.20 8.08
CA ALA A 178 17.21 -22.00 9.23
C ALA A 178 17.95 -23.34 9.35
N ASN A 179 18.71 -23.75 8.32
CA ASN A 179 19.44 -25.02 8.26
C ASN A 179 20.97 -24.87 8.43
N ASP A 180 21.50 -23.66 8.54
CA ASP A 180 22.89 -23.34 8.91
C ASP A 180 22.99 -22.91 10.38
#